data_a03181baf14bd6954b01bc6988336253
#
_entry.id   a03181baf14bd6954b01bc6988336253
#
_cell.length_a   1.000
_cell.length_b   1.000
_cell.length_c   1.000
_cell.angle_alpha   90.00
_cell.angle_beta   90.00
_cell.angle_gamma   90.00
#
_symmetry.space_group_name_H-M   'P 1'
#
loop_
_entity.id
_entity.type
_entity.pdbx_description
1 polymer ?
#
loop_
_entity_poly.entity_id
_entity_poly.type
_entity_poly.pdbx_seq_one_letter_code
_entity_poly.pdbx_strand_id
1 'polypeptide(L)'
;QYKIIGVQEIPIPSISNQLKFNESVLAAYTNFGGKKDKLSYQLGLRIENRKYIVNVLNKQGQDSLESIIKLPISLFPSAFISYKLNDKNDVQFNYSKRINAPNPFQLQPFPDYSDPLNIAVGNPNLKPQFTHSFEMAYNNVYKKGSNLLATVYYKYSTDLITNYIYKDINPITNDSAFYSSFIN
;
A
#
# COMPACT_ATOMS: atom_id res chain seq x y z
N GLN A 1 3.09 26.10 -2.19
CA GLN A 1 4.42 26.71 -2.40
C GLN A 1 4.36 28.20 -2.10
N TYR A 2 5.46 28.77 -1.63
CA TYR A 2 5.51 30.13 -1.12
C TYR A 2 6.72 30.87 -1.69
N LYS A 3 6.55 32.17 -1.96
CA LYS A 3 7.66 33.10 -2.21
C LYS A 3 7.88 33.92 -0.95
N ILE A 4 9.12 33.98 -0.48
CA ILE A 4 9.47 34.81 0.69
C ILE A 4 9.69 36.24 0.22
N ILE A 5 8.91 37.18 0.76
CA ILE A 5 9.07 38.61 0.55
C ILE A 5 9.21 39.26 1.94
N GLY A 6 10.42 39.61 2.33
CA GLY A 6 10.72 40.06 3.68
C GLY A 6 10.57 38.93 4.71
N VAL A 7 9.75 39.11 5.73
CA VAL A 7 9.42 38.10 6.76
C VAL A 7 8.08 37.37 6.49
N GLN A 8 7.44 37.59 5.36
CA GLN A 8 6.11 37.00 5.05
C GLN A 8 6.23 35.99 3.91
N GLU A 9 5.74 34.77 4.16
CA GLU A 9 5.57 33.74 3.13
C GLU A 9 4.27 34.02 2.37
N ILE A 10 4.36 34.26 1.07
CA ILE A 10 3.19 34.47 0.20
C ILE A 10 3.03 33.27 -0.71
N PRO A 11 1.86 32.61 -0.72
CA PRO A 11 1.60 31.50 -1.66
C PRO A 11 1.72 31.96 -3.10
N ILE A 12 2.40 31.18 -3.94
CA ILE A 12 2.45 31.41 -5.39
C ILE A 12 1.19 30.77 -5.99
N PRO A 13 0.22 31.57 -6.45
CA PRO A 13 -1.10 31.09 -6.79
C PRO A 13 -1.17 30.06 -7.92
N SER A 14 -0.28 30.15 -8.88
CA SER A 14 -0.27 29.27 -10.07
C SER A 14 0.26 27.86 -9.79
N ILE A 15 1.00 27.68 -8.68
CA ILE A 15 1.65 26.40 -8.33
C ILE A 15 1.33 25.93 -6.91
N SER A 16 0.47 26.66 -6.16
CA SER A 16 0.07 26.30 -4.81
C SER A 16 -1.28 25.60 -4.82
N ASN A 17 -1.26 24.32 -4.46
CA ASN A 17 -2.46 23.50 -4.28
C ASN A 17 -2.47 22.91 -2.87
N GLN A 18 -3.65 22.81 -2.27
CA GLN A 18 -3.86 22.11 -1.03
C GLN A 18 -4.69 20.87 -1.29
N LEU A 19 -4.20 19.73 -0.85
CA LEU A 19 -4.86 18.44 -0.97
C LEU A 19 -5.46 18.03 0.37
N LYS A 20 -6.76 17.73 0.38
CA LYS A 20 -7.43 17.07 1.49
C LYS A 20 -7.74 15.65 1.09
N PHE A 21 -7.22 14.71 1.85
CA PHE A 21 -7.36 13.28 1.58
C PHE A 21 -8.09 12.61 2.75
N ASN A 22 -9.19 11.91 2.42
CA ASN A 22 -9.95 11.12 3.37
C ASN A 22 -9.97 9.66 2.91
N GLU A 23 -9.59 8.75 3.80
CA GLU A 23 -9.67 7.32 3.58
C GLU A 23 -10.75 6.72 4.48
N SER A 24 -11.60 5.89 3.89
CA SER A 24 -12.60 5.10 4.62
C SER A 24 -12.40 3.62 4.32
N VAL A 25 -12.24 2.82 5.37
CA VAL A 25 -12.07 1.38 5.27
C VAL A 25 -13.14 0.69 6.10
N LEU A 26 -14.02 -0.06 5.43
CA LEU A 26 -14.98 -0.94 6.09
C LEU A 26 -14.47 -2.39 5.94
N ALA A 27 -14.28 -3.09 7.05
CA ALA A 27 -13.80 -4.47 7.04
C ALA A 27 -14.61 -5.36 7.99
N ALA A 28 -14.84 -6.59 7.54
CA ALA A 28 -15.35 -7.68 8.38
C ALA A 28 -14.37 -8.86 8.32
N TYR A 29 -14.23 -9.59 9.40
CA TYR A 29 -13.37 -10.77 9.44
C TYR A 29 -14.01 -11.90 10.25
N THR A 30 -13.64 -13.14 9.88
CA THR A 30 -13.99 -14.32 10.61
C THR A 30 -12.79 -15.25 10.69
N ASN A 31 -12.70 -15.99 11.79
CA ASN A 31 -11.70 -17.02 11.98
C ASN A 31 -12.37 -18.32 12.42
N PHE A 32 -11.92 -19.42 11.85
CA PHE A 32 -12.33 -20.76 12.21
C PHE A 32 -11.07 -21.57 12.53
N GLY A 33 -11.02 -22.20 13.68
CA GLY A 33 -9.85 -22.96 14.09
C GLY A 33 -10.22 -24.16 14.93
N GLY A 34 -9.31 -25.13 14.93
CA GLY A 34 -9.50 -26.36 15.68
C GLY A 34 -8.18 -27.12 15.89
N LYS A 35 -8.28 -28.09 16.78
CA LYS A 35 -7.18 -29.04 17.04
C LYS A 35 -7.76 -30.44 17.10
N LYS A 36 -7.15 -31.34 16.35
CA LYS A 36 -7.46 -32.77 16.38
C LYS A 36 -6.16 -33.56 16.39
N ASP A 37 -5.92 -34.29 17.46
CA ASP A 37 -4.70 -35.07 17.71
C ASP A 37 -3.43 -34.22 17.50
N LYS A 38 -2.68 -34.53 16.47
CA LYS A 38 -1.43 -33.87 16.09
C LYS A 38 -1.60 -32.65 15.19
N LEU A 39 -2.80 -32.45 14.65
CA LEU A 39 -3.11 -31.36 13.72
C LEU A 39 -3.77 -30.19 14.46
N SER A 40 -3.23 -28.99 14.29
CA SER A 40 -3.85 -27.72 14.66
C SER A 40 -4.00 -26.87 13.42
N TYR A 41 -5.15 -26.20 13.26
CA TYR A 41 -5.40 -25.34 12.13
C TYR A 41 -6.20 -24.10 12.51
N GLN A 42 -5.97 -23.03 11.77
CA GLN A 42 -6.74 -21.80 11.84
C GLN A 42 -6.90 -21.25 10.42
N LEU A 43 -8.14 -21.01 10.02
CA LEU A 43 -8.50 -20.40 8.73
C LEU A 43 -9.15 -19.06 9.01
N GLY A 44 -8.70 -18.04 8.33
CA GLY A 44 -9.21 -16.69 8.44
C GLY A 44 -9.69 -16.15 7.09
N LEU A 45 -10.71 -15.34 7.12
CA LEU A 45 -11.15 -14.56 5.99
C LEU A 45 -11.48 -13.14 6.45
N ARG A 46 -10.81 -12.15 5.85
CA ARG A 46 -11.13 -10.74 5.97
C ARG A 46 -11.68 -10.24 4.63
N ILE A 47 -12.78 -9.52 4.68
CA ILE A 47 -13.39 -8.83 3.55
C ILE A 47 -13.25 -7.34 3.81
N GLU A 48 -12.78 -6.58 2.83
CA GLU A 48 -12.53 -5.16 2.97
C GLU A 48 -13.08 -4.39 1.77
N ASN A 49 -13.74 -3.26 2.07
CA ASN A 49 -14.13 -2.24 1.11
C ASN A 49 -13.40 -0.95 1.48
N ARG A 50 -12.73 -0.33 0.50
CA ARG A 50 -11.92 0.88 0.69
C ARG A 50 -12.34 1.97 -0.29
N LYS A 51 -12.47 3.19 0.24
CA LYS A 51 -12.86 4.38 -0.51
C LYS A 51 -11.92 5.52 -0.15
N TYR A 52 -11.44 6.23 -1.16
CA TYR A 52 -10.72 7.49 -1.00
C TYR A 52 -11.56 8.65 -1.52
N ILE A 53 -11.50 9.76 -0.81
CA ILE A 53 -12.06 11.05 -1.24
C ILE A 53 -10.88 12.01 -1.26
N VAL A 54 -10.58 12.53 -2.45
CA VAL A 54 -9.48 13.44 -2.71
C VAL A 54 -10.08 14.78 -3.12
N ASN A 55 -9.93 15.80 -2.28
CA ASN A 55 -10.41 17.14 -2.56
C ASN A 55 -9.21 18.04 -2.80
N VAL A 56 -9.19 18.71 -3.95
CA VAL A 56 -8.23 19.76 -4.27
C VAL A 56 -8.86 21.08 -3.87
N LEU A 57 -8.22 21.78 -2.95
CA LEU A 57 -8.71 23.07 -2.46
C LEU A 57 -8.13 24.21 -3.28
N ASN A 58 -8.98 25.19 -3.63
CA ASN A 58 -8.54 26.45 -4.22
C ASN A 58 -7.90 27.35 -3.15
N LYS A 59 -7.46 28.55 -3.57
CA LYS A 59 -6.82 29.54 -2.67
C LYS A 59 -7.71 30.01 -1.53
N GLN A 60 -9.02 29.96 -1.70
CA GLN A 60 -10.01 30.34 -0.70
C GLN A 60 -10.33 29.17 0.25
N GLY A 61 -9.67 28.02 0.10
CA GLY A 61 -9.96 26.83 0.89
C GLY A 61 -11.27 26.12 0.54
N GLN A 62 -11.84 26.45 -0.63
CA GLN A 62 -13.05 25.81 -1.16
C GLN A 62 -12.66 24.64 -2.04
N ASP A 63 -13.46 23.58 -2.02
CA ASP A 63 -13.26 22.40 -2.91
C ASP A 63 -13.36 22.84 -4.38
N SER A 64 -12.27 22.73 -5.11
CA SER A 64 -12.20 23.02 -6.55
C SER A 64 -12.39 21.78 -7.41
N LEU A 65 -12.01 20.63 -6.88
CA LEU A 65 -12.15 19.34 -7.52
C LEU A 65 -12.31 18.26 -6.43
N GLU A 66 -13.36 17.46 -6.53
CA GLU A 66 -13.54 16.25 -5.73
C GLU A 66 -13.33 15.02 -6.63
N SER A 67 -12.46 14.12 -6.23
CA SER A 67 -12.26 12.81 -6.86
C SER A 67 -12.55 11.71 -5.87
N ILE A 68 -13.46 10.79 -6.23
CA ILE A 68 -13.83 9.65 -5.41
C ILE A 68 -13.27 8.39 -6.06
N ILE A 69 -12.30 7.76 -5.40
CA ILE A 69 -11.68 6.51 -5.83
C ILE A 69 -12.23 5.38 -4.96
N LYS A 70 -13.01 4.49 -5.56
CA LYS A 70 -13.55 3.29 -4.91
C LYS A 70 -12.73 2.09 -5.35
N LEU A 71 -12.09 1.43 -4.40
CA LEU A 71 -11.43 0.16 -4.68
C LEU A 71 -12.46 -0.98 -4.65
N PRO A 72 -12.26 -2.03 -5.46
CA PRO A 72 -13.14 -3.20 -5.43
C PRO A 72 -13.08 -3.89 -4.07
N ILE A 73 -14.18 -4.57 -3.71
CA ILE A 73 -14.21 -5.42 -2.51
C ILE A 73 -13.08 -6.43 -2.61
N SER A 74 -12.24 -6.47 -1.60
CA SER A 74 -11.05 -7.29 -1.56
C SER A 74 -11.18 -8.38 -0.50
N LEU A 75 -10.77 -9.61 -0.86
CA LEU A 75 -10.77 -10.76 0.02
C LEU A 75 -9.33 -11.08 0.45
N PHE A 76 -9.16 -11.31 1.76
CA PHE A 76 -7.87 -11.63 2.39
C PHE A 76 -7.99 -12.95 3.15
N PRO A 77 -7.87 -14.08 2.46
CA PRO A 77 -7.80 -15.38 3.12
C PRO A 77 -6.46 -15.53 3.84
N SER A 78 -6.49 -16.26 4.94
CA SER A 78 -5.32 -16.70 5.69
C SER A 78 -5.50 -18.13 6.18
N ALA A 79 -4.41 -18.86 6.26
CA ALA A 79 -4.40 -20.21 6.80
C ALA A 79 -3.13 -20.43 7.63
N PHE A 80 -3.31 -21.00 8.79
CA PHE A 80 -2.24 -21.52 9.64
C PHE A 80 -2.53 -22.99 9.90
N ILE A 81 -1.56 -23.84 9.62
CA ILE A 81 -1.64 -25.29 9.84
C ILE A 81 -0.36 -25.71 10.56
N SER A 82 -0.50 -26.42 11.67
CA SER A 82 0.63 -27.00 12.40
C SER A 82 0.37 -28.47 12.62
N TYR A 83 1.35 -29.30 12.28
CA TYR A 83 1.30 -30.73 12.45
C TYR A 83 2.48 -31.22 13.30
N LYS A 84 2.17 -31.82 14.45
CA LYS A 84 3.17 -32.45 15.31
C LYS A 84 3.59 -33.80 14.74
N LEU A 85 4.82 -33.89 14.28
CA LEU A 85 5.41 -35.18 13.86
C LEU A 85 5.59 -36.09 15.07
N ASN A 86 6.13 -35.54 16.17
CA ASN A 86 6.30 -36.15 17.46
C ASN A 86 6.43 -35.08 18.58
N ASP A 87 6.78 -35.45 19.80
CA ASP A 87 6.88 -34.50 20.94
C ASP A 87 8.00 -33.46 20.78
N LYS A 88 8.93 -33.67 19.86
CA LYS A 88 10.09 -32.79 19.63
C LYS A 88 10.07 -32.08 18.30
N ASN A 89 9.20 -32.49 17.38
CA ASN A 89 9.20 -31.98 16.01
C ASN A 89 7.81 -31.59 15.58
N ASP A 90 7.70 -30.42 14.98
CA ASP A 90 6.50 -29.96 14.30
C ASP A 90 6.84 -29.26 12.97
N VAL A 91 5.89 -29.31 12.06
CA VAL A 91 5.90 -28.59 10.79
C VAL A 91 4.73 -27.62 10.80
N GLN A 92 4.98 -26.40 10.35
CA GLN A 92 3.99 -25.35 10.27
C GLN A 92 3.90 -24.83 8.84
N PHE A 93 2.70 -24.51 8.41
CA PHE A 93 2.43 -23.85 7.14
C PHE A 93 1.58 -22.61 7.38
N ASN A 94 2.03 -21.47 6.84
CA ASN A 94 1.33 -20.20 6.87
C ASN A 94 1.04 -19.72 5.45
N TYR A 95 -0.18 -19.28 5.22
CA TYR A 95 -0.56 -18.53 4.05
C TYR A 95 -1.28 -17.26 4.45
N SER A 96 -0.96 -16.14 3.79
CA SER A 96 -1.71 -14.89 3.94
C SER A 96 -1.69 -14.08 2.65
N LYS A 97 -2.81 -13.41 2.36
CA LYS A 97 -2.94 -12.39 1.33
C LYS A 97 -3.02 -11.02 2.00
N ARG A 98 -2.25 -10.06 1.49
CA ARG A 98 -2.20 -8.67 1.99
C ARG A 98 -2.39 -7.68 0.86
N ILE A 99 -2.89 -6.49 1.20
CA ILE A 99 -3.00 -5.34 0.29
C ILE A 99 -1.92 -4.31 0.64
N ASN A 100 -1.33 -3.73 -0.41
CA ASN A 100 -0.58 -2.48 -0.34
C ASN A 100 -1.33 -1.49 -1.24
N ALA A 101 -2.15 -0.65 -0.61
CA ALA A 101 -2.96 0.33 -1.33
C ALA A 101 -2.09 1.54 -1.73
N PRO A 102 -2.37 2.19 -2.87
CA PRO A 102 -1.68 3.42 -3.25
C PRO A 102 -1.81 4.49 -2.17
N ASN A 103 -0.74 5.22 -1.91
CA ASN A 103 -0.76 6.34 -0.97
C ASN A 103 -1.29 7.63 -1.62
N PRO A 104 -1.63 8.67 -0.83
CA PRO A 104 -2.18 9.93 -1.35
C PRO A 104 -1.31 10.62 -2.42
N PHE A 105 0.01 10.60 -2.26
CA PHE A 105 0.94 11.22 -3.23
C PHE A 105 0.98 10.45 -4.56
N GLN A 106 0.86 9.11 -4.50
CA GLN A 106 0.77 8.30 -5.71
C GLN A 106 -0.53 8.52 -6.47
N LEU A 107 -1.61 8.91 -5.78
CA LEU A 107 -2.93 9.17 -6.36
C LEU A 107 -3.16 10.65 -6.69
N GLN A 108 -2.22 11.54 -6.42
CA GLN A 108 -2.34 12.98 -6.64
C GLN A 108 -2.64 13.30 -8.11
N PRO A 109 -3.78 13.95 -8.43
CA PRO A 109 -4.21 14.13 -9.83
C PRO A 109 -3.55 15.31 -10.54
N PHE A 110 -2.63 16.02 -9.91
CA PHE A 110 -1.95 17.19 -10.47
C PHE A 110 -0.45 17.13 -10.25
N PRO A 111 0.34 17.74 -11.18
CA PRO A 111 1.79 17.82 -11.06
C PRO A 111 2.24 18.73 -9.91
N ASP A 112 3.34 18.35 -9.27
CA ASP A 112 4.07 19.20 -8.33
C ASP A 112 5.24 19.88 -9.06
N TYR A 113 5.10 21.19 -9.29
CA TYR A 113 6.10 22.04 -9.97
C TYR A 113 7.08 22.72 -9.00
N SER A 114 7.25 22.20 -7.78
CA SER A 114 8.22 22.78 -6.80
C SER A 114 9.65 22.76 -7.32
N ASP A 115 10.02 21.69 -8.01
CA ASP A 115 11.26 21.59 -8.76
C ASP A 115 10.92 21.68 -10.26
N PRO A 116 11.35 22.76 -10.95
CA PRO A 116 11.00 22.95 -12.35
C PRO A 116 11.67 21.96 -13.31
N LEU A 117 12.71 21.24 -12.86
CA LEU A 117 13.42 20.23 -13.65
C LEU A 117 12.98 18.80 -13.33
N ASN A 118 12.40 18.55 -12.14
CA ASN A 118 11.96 17.24 -11.67
C ASN A 118 10.53 17.33 -11.14
N ILE A 119 9.56 17.04 -11.96
CA ILE A 119 8.13 17.21 -11.69
C ILE A 119 7.54 15.87 -11.25
N ALA A 120 6.94 15.84 -10.06
CA ALA A 120 6.23 14.67 -9.57
C ALA A 120 4.74 14.72 -9.98
N VAL A 121 4.23 13.62 -10.53
CA VAL A 121 2.83 13.47 -10.95
C VAL A 121 2.29 12.14 -10.43
N GLY A 122 1.24 12.17 -9.64
CA GLY A 122 0.55 10.94 -9.23
C GLY A 122 -0.33 10.38 -10.35
N ASN A 123 -0.83 9.16 -10.13
CA ASN A 123 -1.74 8.47 -11.04
C ASN A 123 -3.00 8.02 -10.28
N PRO A 124 -4.14 8.71 -10.43
CA PRO A 124 -5.38 8.34 -9.73
C PRO A 124 -6.00 7.01 -10.19
N ASN A 125 -5.50 6.43 -11.29
CA ASN A 125 -5.98 5.15 -11.82
C ASN A 125 -5.22 3.94 -11.28
N LEU A 126 -4.31 4.13 -10.33
CA LEU A 126 -3.57 3.03 -9.72
C LEU A 126 -4.49 2.05 -9.02
N LYS A 127 -4.20 0.76 -9.24
CA LYS A 127 -4.80 -0.36 -8.53
C LYS A 127 -4.00 -0.69 -7.27
N PRO A 128 -4.64 -1.27 -6.26
CA PRO A 128 -3.90 -1.78 -5.11
C PRO A 128 -3.05 -3.00 -5.51
N GLN A 129 -1.86 -3.06 -4.97
CA GLN A 129 -0.99 -4.22 -5.07
C GLN A 129 -1.41 -5.27 -4.04
N PHE A 130 -1.48 -6.53 -4.46
CA PHE A 130 -1.72 -7.66 -3.56
C PHE A 130 -0.47 -8.54 -3.44
N THR A 131 -0.18 -8.97 -2.21
CA THR A 131 0.93 -9.88 -1.94
C THR A 131 0.40 -11.15 -1.28
N HIS A 132 0.70 -12.29 -1.90
CA HIS A 132 0.52 -13.63 -1.35
C HIS A 132 1.82 -14.08 -0.69
N SER A 133 1.75 -14.46 0.57
CA SER A 133 2.87 -15.01 1.33
C SER A 133 2.59 -16.46 1.69
N PHE A 134 3.53 -17.32 1.37
CA PHE A 134 3.56 -18.72 1.76
C PHE A 134 4.81 -18.95 2.60
N GLU A 135 4.65 -19.61 3.74
CA GLU A 135 5.75 -19.87 4.65
C GLU A 135 5.62 -21.29 5.19
N MET A 136 6.71 -22.02 5.19
CA MET A 136 6.81 -23.36 5.78
C MET A 136 7.95 -23.38 6.76
N ALA A 137 7.65 -23.77 8.00
CA ALA A 137 8.62 -23.84 9.08
C ALA A 137 8.68 -25.27 9.65
N TYR A 138 9.90 -25.71 9.95
CA TYR A 138 10.18 -26.94 10.69
C TYR A 138 10.85 -26.57 11.99
N ASN A 139 10.28 -27.03 13.10
CA ASN A 139 10.80 -26.84 14.44
C ASN A 139 11.23 -28.17 15.03
N ASN A 140 12.44 -28.21 15.61
CA ASN A 140 12.98 -29.38 16.33
C ASN A 140 13.52 -28.96 17.69
N VAL A 141 13.00 -29.55 18.74
CA VAL A 141 13.50 -29.41 20.13
C VAL A 141 14.37 -30.61 20.47
N TYR A 142 15.68 -30.48 20.29
CA TYR A 142 16.61 -31.60 20.46
C TYR A 142 17.19 -31.74 21.88
N LYS A 143 17.22 -30.64 22.65
CA LYS A 143 17.62 -30.63 24.06
C LYS A 143 16.77 -29.69 24.89
N LYS A 144 16.68 -29.87 26.20
CA LYS A 144 16.01 -28.94 27.11
C LYS A 144 16.63 -27.54 26.96
N GLY A 145 15.84 -26.55 26.53
CA GLY A 145 16.29 -25.18 26.29
C GLY A 145 16.99 -24.93 24.96
N SER A 146 17.03 -25.92 24.03
CA SER A 146 17.64 -25.77 22.70
C SER A 146 16.69 -26.22 21.60
N ASN A 147 16.44 -25.38 20.62
CA ASN A 147 15.62 -25.70 19.46
C ASN A 147 16.29 -25.24 18.15
N LEU A 148 15.96 -25.91 17.09
CA LEU A 148 16.26 -25.52 15.69
C LEU A 148 14.97 -25.17 14.99
N LEU A 149 14.90 -23.98 14.43
CA LEU A 149 13.83 -23.55 13.54
C LEU A 149 14.40 -23.30 12.14
N ALA A 150 13.89 -24.00 11.15
CA ALA A 150 14.20 -23.77 9.75
C ALA A 150 12.94 -23.32 9.04
N THR A 151 13.01 -22.19 8.30
CA THR A 151 11.87 -21.59 7.62
C THR A 151 12.22 -21.31 6.16
N VAL A 152 11.31 -21.69 5.27
CA VAL A 152 11.33 -21.33 3.85
C VAL A 152 10.09 -20.50 3.57
N TYR A 153 10.26 -19.41 2.80
CA TYR A 153 9.15 -18.56 2.42
C TYR A 153 9.15 -18.26 0.92
N TYR A 154 7.96 -18.06 0.37
CA TYR A 154 7.73 -17.60 -0.99
C TYR A 154 6.70 -16.48 -0.99
N LYS A 155 7.01 -15.37 -1.69
CA LYS A 155 6.09 -14.23 -1.86
C LYS A 155 5.85 -13.97 -3.33
N TYR A 156 4.58 -13.78 -3.68
CA TYR A 156 4.14 -13.42 -5.01
C TYR A 156 3.25 -12.17 -4.93
N SER A 157 3.57 -11.14 -5.72
CA SER A 157 2.82 -9.89 -5.75
C SER A 157 2.25 -9.62 -7.13
N THR A 158 1.01 -9.14 -7.17
CA THR A 158 0.32 -8.69 -8.38
C THR A 158 0.11 -7.18 -8.34
N ASP A 159 -0.07 -6.57 -9.51
CA ASP A 159 -0.35 -5.14 -9.66
C ASP A 159 0.68 -4.27 -8.92
N LEU A 160 1.96 -4.59 -9.08
CA LEU A 160 3.06 -3.85 -8.46
C LEU A 160 2.99 -2.38 -8.85
N ILE A 161 3.02 -1.50 -7.83
CA ILE A 161 3.10 -0.07 -8.05
C ILE A 161 4.57 0.29 -8.25
N THR A 162 4.91 0.73 -9.46
CA THR A 162 6.29 1.04 -9.86
C THR A 162 6.37 2.51 -10.27
N ASN A 163 7.46 3.16 -9.89
CA ASN A 163 7.79 4.51 -10.38
C ASN A 163 8.42 4.39 -11.77
N TYR A 164 8.05 5.32 -12.66
CA TYR A 164 8.73 5.51 -13.94
C TYR A 164 9.00 6.99 -14.20
N ILE A 165 10.03 7.26 -14.99
CA ILE A 165 10.46 8.61 -15.33
C ILE A 165 10.38 8.78 -16.84
N TYR A 166 9.83 9.90 -17.28
CA TYR A 166 9.80 10.30 -18.69
C TYR A 166 10.18 11.77 -18.83
N LYS A 167 10.52 12.18 -20.03
CA LYS A 167 10.92 13.55 -20.33
C LYS A 167 9.78 14.25 -21.06
N ASP A 168 9.45 15.47 -20.62
CA ASP A 168 8.41 16.29 -21.25
C ASP A 168 8.74 17.79 -21.04
N ILE A 169 7.94 18.67 -21.63
CA ILE A 169 8.11 20.11 -21.49
C ILE A 169 7.37 20.58 -20.23
N ASN A 170 8.06 21.36 -19.41
CA ASN A 170 7.45 22.05 -18.28
C ASN A 170 6.61 23.23 -18.82
N PRO A 171 5.26 23.23 -18.63
CA PRO A 171 4.40 24.27 -19.19
C PRO A 171 4.57 25.65 -18.53
N ILE A 172 5.31 25.74 -17.41
CA ILE A 172 5.58 27.00 -16.70
C ILE A 172 6.84 27.66 -17.23
N THR A 173 7.92 26.88 -17.47
CA THR A 173 9.22 27.40 -17.90
C THR A 173 9.46 27.29 -19.40
N ASN A 174 8.68 26.45 -20.10
CA ASN A 174 8.88 25.99 -21.47
C ASN A 174 10.20 25.23 -21.71
N ASP A 175 10.85 24.81 -20.65
CA ASP A 175 12.07 24.00 -20.71
C ASP A 175 11.73 22.50 -20.58
N SER A 176 12.68 21.67 -20.98
CA SER A 176 12.59 20.24 -20.83
C SER A 176 12.79 19.83 -19.38
N ALA A 177 11.88 19.00 -18.84
CA ALA A 177 11.92 18.50 -17.46
C ALA A 177 11.73 16.99 -17.42
N PHE A 178 12.15 16.37 -16.31
CA PHE A 178 11.87 14.98 -16.00
C PHE A 178 10.59 14.88 -15.16
N TYR A 179 9.69 14.03 -15.60
CA TYR A 179 8.46 13.72 -14.91
C TYR A 179 8.57 12.33 -14.26
N SER A 180 8.30 12.27 -12.97
CA SER A 180 8.22 11.03 -12.20
C SER A 180 6.76 10.69 -11.93
N SER A 181 6.32 9.50 -12.30
CA SER A 181 4.94 9.05 -12.11
C SER A 181 4.89 7.56 -11.72
N PHE A 182 3.68 7.02 -11.52
CA PHE A 182 3.45 5.67 -11.04
C PHE A 182 2.56 4.88 -11.99
N ILE A 183 2.82 3.57 -12.10
CA ILE A 183 2.09 2.60 -12.90
C ILE A 183 1.97 1.27 -12.16
N ASN A 184 0.92 0.49 -12.45
CA ASN A 184 0.82 -0.93 -12.09
C ASN A 184 1.31 -1.84 -13.21
#